data_291ae4cf8ce25929cd97c82f3a703a77
#
_entry.id   291ae4cf8ce25929cd97c82f3a703a77
#
_cell.length_a   1.000
_cell.length_b   1.000
_cell.length_c   1.000
_cell.angle_alpha   90.00
_cell.angle_beta   90.00
_cell.angle_gamma   90.00
#
_symmetry.space_group_name_H-M   'P 1'
#
loop_
_entity.id
_entity.type
_entity.pdbx_description
1 polymer ?
#
loop_
_entity_poly.entity_id
_entity_poly.type
_entity_poly.pdbx_seq_one_letter_code
_entity_poly.pdbx_strand_id
1 'polypeptide(L)'
;MKNLKYIWLLCLALTAVCFASCDDDDNQDSKPIVITKIYLEDYKSAVPDREVQFARLGQLIRIEGSGFLGMKRVYINGYETFFNVAYVADNSILITVDSKTPVVDAPDNVRNKIRLVKSGAELEYPFEIRSAAPSISRISNTLPQAQEKVTVYGTGLHETSKVTLPDGTEITANIESDEDGEWYSFTMPSGITASGSITSEGANGIAITPAYFNDSSCMILNFDGKGAQGSWSWSETGSMISADDLVNDPDDSGRGKCLQIVPDRLLTGNGVAAGKPRVTECWTVGAGEDETVDWTYMYSHIPATTALTDVAFQFDINVPDAWIGTGHIQICLFNNFNYGGIGS
;
A
#
# COMPACT_ATOMS: atom_id res chain seq x y z
N MET A 1 -56.27 37.91 -63.17
CA MET A 1 -54.85 38.33 -62.96
C MET A 1 -54.53 38.90 -61.53
N LYS A 2 -55.52 39.06 -60.63
CA LYS A 2 -55.27 39.57 -59.27
C LYS A 2 -54.67 38.52 -58.30
N ASN A 3 -54.95 37.25 -58.54
CA ASN A 3 -54.50 36.18 -57.59
C ASN A 3 -53.05 35.74 -57.84
N LEU A 4 -52.44 36.02 -58.97
CA LEU A 4 -51.07 35.67 -59.30
C LEU A 4 -50.04 36.47 -58.47
N LYS A 5 -50.39 37.72 -58.15
CA LYS A 5 -49.53 38.58 -57.30
C LYS A 5 -49.46 38.10 -55.87
N TYR A 6 -50.49 37.48 -55.31
CA TYR A 6 -50.51 36.94 -53.95
C TYR A 6 -49.77 35.62 -53.87
N ILE A 7 -49.80 34.82 -54.94
CA ILE A 7 -49.00 33.57 -55.01
C ILE A 7 -47.52 33.92 -55.07
N TRP A 8 -47.10 34.94 -55.79
CA TRP A 8 -45.72 35.40 -55.83
C TRP A 8 -45.24 35.96 -54.47
N LEU A 9 -46.09 36.68 -53.74
CA LEU A 9 -45.83 37.21 -52.44
C LEU A 9 -45.75 36.07 -51.40
N LEU A 10 -46.59 35.04 -51.52
CA LEU A 10 -46.56 33.87 -50.67
C LEU A 10 -45.29 33.02 -50.89
N CYS A 11 -44.89 32.83 -52.15
CA CYS A 11 -43.65 32.15 -52.49
C CYS A 11 -42.41 32.93 -51.98
N LEU A 12 -42.42 34.25 -52.04
CA LEU A 12 -41.33 35.09 -51.58
C LEU A 12 -41.25 35.07 -50.03
N ALA A 13 -42.38 35.00 -49.33
CA ALA A 13 -42.42 34.84 -47.85
C ALA A 13 -41.96 33.47 -47.41
N LEU A 14 -42.28 32.38 -48.14
CA LEU A 14 -41.80 31.03 -47.83
C LEU A 14 -40.31 30.89 -48.10
N THR A 15 -39.75 31.55 -49.12
CA THR A 15 -38.28 31.51 -49.35
C THR A 15 -37.51 32.30 -48.29
N ALA A 16 -38.07 33.36 -47.74
CA ALA A 16 -37.42 34.12 -46.63
C ALA A 16 -37.34 33.36 -45.34
N VAL A 17 -38.28 32.41 -45.11
CA VAL A 17 -38.25 31.57 -43.89
C VAL A 17 -37.22 30.43 -44.01
N CYS A 18 -36.84 30.01 -45.19
CA CYS A 18 -35.84 28.96 -45.40
C CYS A 18 -34.38 29.43 -45.25
N PHE A 19 -34.12 30.75 -45.17
CA PHE A 19 -32.76 31.28 -44.95
C PHE A 19 -32.46 31.67 -43.52
N ALA A 20 -33.40 31.49 -42.58
CA ALA A 20 -33.20 31.79 -41.18
C ALA A 20 -32.83 30.53 -40.33
N SER A 21 -32.51 29.41 -40.98
CA SER A 21 -32.23 28.15 -40.27
C SER A 21 -30.88 27.55 -40.66
N CYS A 22 -29.84 28.35 -40.71
CA CYS A 22 -28.46 27.85 -40.78
C CYS A 22 -27.52 28.92 -40.23
N ASP A 23 -27.58 29.17 -38.94
CA ASP A 23 -26.58 30.02 -38.30
C ASP A 23 -26.31 29.58 -36.82
N ASP A 24 -26.42 28.28 -36.56
CA ASP A 24 -26.15 27.77 -35.22
C ASP A 24 -24.88 26.92 -35.11
N ASP A 25 -24.18 26.60 -36.21
CA ASP A 25 -23.00 25.74 -36.14
C ASP A 25 -21.67 26.47 -35.90
N ASP A 26 -21.56 27.76 -36.21
CA ASP A 26 -20.30 28.51 -36.11
C ASP A 26 -20.00 29.00 -34.67
N ASN A 27 -20.96 28.89 -33.73
CA ASN A 27 -20.81 29.44 -32.38
C ASN A 27 -20.50 28.36 -31.31
N GLN A 28 -20.51 27.08 -31.66
CA GLN A 28 -20.25 25.99 -30.71
C GLN A 28 -18.78 25.97 -30.28
N ASP A 29 -17.86 26.27 -31.19
CA ASP A 29 -16.42 26.23 -30.93
C ASP A 29 -15.94 27.30 -29.93
N SER A 30 -16.68 28.40 -29.77
CA SER A 30 -16.35 29.52 -28.89
C SER A 30 -17.13 29.54 -27.57
N LYS A 31 -18.10 28.66 -27.36
CA LYS A 31 -18.79 28.53 -26.06
C LYS A 31 -17.80 28.19 -24.96
N PRO A 32 -17.86 28.86 -23.81
CA PRO A 32 -17.04 28.48 -22.67
C PRO A 32 -17.26 27.01 -22.25
N ILE A 33 -16.20 26.34 -21.91
CA ILE A 33 -16.26 24.99 -21.35
C ILE A 33 -16.44 25.13 -19.83
N VAL A 34 -17.43 24.43 -19.27
CA VAL A 34 -17.68 24.39 -17.82
C VAL A 34 -17.79 22.95 -17.38
N ILE A 35 -17.04 22.55 -16.37
CA ILE A 35 -17.18 21.28 -15.68
C ILE A 35 -17.91 21.51 -14.36
N THR A 36 -18.97 20.77 -14.11
CA THR A 36 -19.75 20.84 -12.87
C THR A 36 -19.49 19.65 -11.97
N LYS A 37 -19.40 18.43 -12.54
CA LYS A 37 -19.23 17.19 -11.83
C LYS A 37 -18.47 16.17 -12.67
N ILE A 38 -17.83 15.24 -12.00
CA ILE A 38 -17.21 14.07 -12.63
C ILE A 38 -17.72 12.83 -11.93
N TYR A 39 -18.16 11.86 -12.71
CA TYR A 39 -18.68 10.59 -12.23
C TYR A 39 -17.81 9.44 -12.71
N LEU A 40 -17.69 8.41 -11.88
CA LEU A 40 -17.10 7.15 -12.29
C LEU A 40 -18.17 6.29 -12.96
N GLU A 41 -17.94 5.92 -14.23
CA GLU A 41 -18.79 5.00 -14.97
C GLU A 41 -18.32 3.56 -14.73
N ASP A 42 -19.03 2.86 -13.84
CA ASP A 42 -18.78 1.46 -13.54
C ASP A 42 -20.09 0.68 -13.62
N TYR A 43 -20.28 -0.05 -14.71
CA TYR A 43 -21.49 -0.85 -14.94
C TYR A 43 -21.74 -1.94 -13.90
N LYS A 44 -20.72 -2.30 -13.09
CA LYS A 44 -20.81 -3.28 -12.00
C LYS A 44 -21.17 -2.63 -10.67
N SER A 45 -21.14 -1.29 -10.60
CA SER A 45 -21.45 -0.59 -9.36
C SER A 45 -22.94 -0.66 -9.04
N ALA A 46 -23.27 -0.98 -7.79
CA ALA A 46 -24.62 -0.87 -7.28
C ALA A 46 -25.06 0.59 -7.05
N VAL A 47 -24.14 1.53 -7.12
CA VAL A 47 -24.37 2.97 -6.93
C VAL A 47 -24.23 3.66 -8.28
N PRO A 48 -25.33 4.00 -8.98
CA PRO A 48 -25.28 4.79 -10.20
C PRO A 48 -24.83 6.21 -9.87
N ASP A 49 -24.29 6.91 -10.87
CA ASP A 49 -23.91 8.33 -10.80
C ASP A 49 -23.02 8.64 -9.57
N ARG A 50 -21.99 7.82 -9.35
CA ARG A 50 -21.04 8.03 -8.26
C ARG A 50 -20.09 9.18 -8.59
N GLU A 51 -20.36 10.35 -8.01
CA GLU A 51 -19.47 11.51 -8.09
C GLU A 51 -18.13 11.21 -7.44
N VAL A 52 -17.03 11.56 -8.09
CA VAL A 52 -15.68 11.25 -7.65
C VAL A 52 -14.77 12.47 -7.70
N GLN A 53 -13.78 12.49 -6.81
CA GLN A 53 -12.74 13.52 -6.74
C GLN A 53 -11.42 13.06 -7.39
N PHE A 54 -11.33 11.79 -7.72
CA PHE A 54 -10.18 11.19 -8.39
C PHE A 54 -10.62 10.04 -9.30
N ALA A 55 -9.77 9.72 -10.27
CA ALA A 55 -9.89 8.49 -11.06
C ALA A 55 -8.56 7.76 -11.13
N ARG A 56 -8.63 6.46 -11.36
CA ARG A 56 -7.46 5.61 -11.57
C ARG A 56 -7.23 5.33 -13.05
N LEU A 57 -6.00 4.95 -13.38
CA LEU A 57 -5.67 4.50 -14.72
C LEU A 57 -6.62 3.38 -15.17
N GLY A 58 -7.08 3.46 -16.41
CA GLY A 58 -8.02 2.51 -17.01
C GLY A 58 -9.49 2.73 -16.67
N GLN A 59 -9.84 3.65 -15.77
CA GLN A 59 -11.23 3.91 -15.42
C GLN A 59 -11.92 4.81 -16.44
N LEU A 60 -13.19 4.52 -16.69
CA LEU A 60 -14.09 5.36 -17.49
C LEU A 60 -14.74 6.41 -16.60
N ILE A 61 -14.64 7.68 -16.98
CA ILE A 61 -15.27 8.80 -16.30
C ILE A 61 -16.24 9.51 -17.22
N ARG A 62 -17.32 10.02 -16.64
CA ARG A 62 -18.25 10.94 -17.29
C ARG A 62 -18.07 12.33 -16.69
N ILE A 63 -17.69 13.27 -17.52
CA ILE A 63 -17.58 14.67 -17.16
C ILE A 63 -18.88 15.35 -17.54
N GLU A 64 -19.55 15.98 -16.59
CA GLU A 64 -20.77 16.76 -16.77
C GLU A 64 -20.50 18.26 -16.66
N GLY A 65 -21.24 19.03 -17.44
CA GLY A 65 -21.09 20.47 -17.48
C GLY A 65 -21.80 21.11 -18.64
N SER A 66 -21.10 21.94 -19.41
CA SER A 66 -21.64 22.55 -20.64
C SER A 66 -20.54 22.97 -21.61
N GLY A 67 -20.89 23.11 -22.86
CA GLY A 67 -19.99 23.61 -23.90
C GLY A 67 -18.99 22.57 -24.39
N PHE A 68 -19.30 21.27 -24.33
CA PHE A 68 -18.38 20.21 -24.78
C PHE A 68 -18.45 19.92 -26.27
N LEU A 69 -19.51 20.37 -27.00
CA LEU A 69 -19.54 20.21 -28.44
C LEU A 69 -18.37 20.91 -29.09
N GLY A 70 -17.85 20.33 -30.16
CA GLY A 70 -16.65 20.84 -30.84
C GLY A 70 -15.33 20.49 -30.16
N MET A 71 -15.33 19.57 -29.20
CA MET A 71 -14.11 19.10 -28.50
C MET A 71 -13.09 18.57 -29.53
N LYS A 72 -11.85 19.05 -29.43
CA LYS A 72 -10.75 18.67 -30.32
C LYS A 72 -9.75 17.75 -29.60
N ARG A 73 -9.37 18.09 -28.36
CA ARG A 73 -8.38 17.34 -27.58
C ARG A 73 -8.74 17.33 -26.11
N VAL A 74 -8.38 16.26 -25.47
CA VAL A 74 -8.44 16.08 -24.02
C VAL A 74 -7.07 15.67 -23.54
N TYR A 75 -6.60 16.31 -22.47
CA TYR A 75 -5.35 15.94 -21.80
C TYR A 75 -5.65 15.61 -20.34
N ILE A 76 -5.05 14.55 -19.87
CA ILE A 76 -5.06 14.16 -18.46
C ILE A 76 -3.61 14.09 -18.00
N ASN A 77 -3.24 14.83 -16.97
CA ASN A 77 -1.84 14.98 -16.52
C ASN A 77 -0.87 15.32 -17.67
N GLY A 78 -1.32 16.13 -18.64
CA GLY A 78 -0.54 16.49 -19.83
C GLY A 78 -0.50 15.44 -20.93
N TYR A 79 -0.98 14.22 -20.68
CA TYR A 79 -1.07 13.16 -21.68
C TYR A 79 -2.32 13.32 -22.54
N GLU A 80 -2.16 13.36 -23.88
CA GLU A 80 -3.29 13.44 -24.80
C GLU A 80 -4.09 12.14 -24.80
N THR A 81 -5.31 12.21 -24.27
CA THR A 81 -6.17 11.05 -24.03
C THR A 81 -7.20 10.94 -25.15
N PHE A 82 -7.35 9.74 -25.69
CA PHE A 82 -8.37 9.46 -26.69
C PHE A 82 -9.78 9.58 -26.09
N PHE A 83 -10.69 10.17 -26.83
CA PHE A 83 -12.13 10.13 -26.58
C PHE A 83 -12.89 9.90 -27.89
N ASN A 84 -14.05 9.27 -27.79
CA ASN A 84 -14.91 9.04 -28.95
C ASN A 84 -15.91 10.20 -29.10
N VAL A 85 -15.87 10.88 -30.23
CA VAL A 85 -16.74 12.01 -30.52
C VAL A 85 -18.23 11.64 -30.43
N ALA A 86 -18.58 10.37 -30.67
CA ALA A 86 -19.96 9.89 -30.53
C ALA A 86 -20.48 9.94 -29.07
N TYR A 87 -19.57 10.02 -28.08
CA TYR A 87 -19.90 10.14 -26.67
C TYR A 87 -19.70 11.57 -26.13
N VAL A 88 -19.74 12.56 -27.00
CA VAL A 88 -19.70 13.98 -26.67
C VAL A 88 -21.07 14.59 -26.93
N ALA A 89 -21.72 15.01 -25.84
CA ALA A 89 -22.90 15.87 -25.87
C ALA A 89 -22.53 17.29 -25.39
N ASP A 90 -23.41 18.27 -25.52
CA ASP A 90 -23.09 19.62 -25.01
C ASP A 90 -22.90 19.66 -23.50
N ASN A 91 -23.55 18.74 -22.78
CA ASN A 91 -23.57 18.68 -21.31
C ASN A 91 -22.78 17.52 -20.72
N SER A 92 -22.20 16.63 -21.52
CA SER A 92 -21.43 15.50 -21.01
C SER A 92 -20.43 14.95 -22.01
N ILE A 93 -19.33 14.39 -21.50
CA ILE A 93 -18.32 13.67 -22.29
C ILE A 93 -17.85 12.44 -21.49
N LEU A 94 -17.72 11.30 -22.20
CA LEU A 94 -17.15 10.06 -21.64
C LEU A 94 -15.69 9.92 -22.07
N ILE A 95 -14.81 9.66 -21.10
CA ILE A 95 -13.37 9.56 -21.31
C ILE A 95 -12.82 8.41 -20.46
N THR A 96 -11.99 7.56 -21.05
CA THR A 96 -11.21 6.58 -20.30
C THR A 96 -9.86 7.20 -19.93
N VAL A 97 -9.48 7.16 -18.67
CA VAL A 97 -8.12 7.54 -18.22
C VAL A 97 -7.15 6.51 -18.80
N ASP A 98 -6.32 6.91 -19.75
CA ASP A 98 -5.40 5.99 -20.42
C ASP A 98 -4.40 5.38 -19.43
N SER A 99 -4.08 4.10 -19.60
CA SER A 99 -3.09 3.39 -18.75
C SER A 99 -1.67 3.96 -18.86
N LYS A 100 -1.39 4.74 -19.92
CA LYS A 100 -0.10 5.42 -20.11
C LYS A 100 -0.08 6.84 -19.57
N THR A 101 -1.18 7.31 -18.98
CA THR A 101 -1.21 8.64 -18.35
C THR A 101 -0.19 8.68 -17.22
N PRO A 102 0.78 9.61 -17.23
CA PRO A 102 1.73 9.74 -16.14
C PRO A 102 1.00 10.18 -14.87
N VAL A 103 1.39 9.63 -13.72
CA VAL A 103 0.80 9.95 -12.43
C VAL A 103 1.83 10.66 -11.56
N VAL A 104 2.75 9.91 -10.96
CA VAL A 104 3.83 10.46 -10.13
C VAL A 104 4.83 11.23 -10.98
N ASP A 105 5.16 10.69 -12.16
CA ASP A 105 6.11 11.30 -13.12
C ASP A 105 5.52 12.47 -13.91
N ALA A 106 4.24 12.82 -13.68
CA ALA A 106 3.64 13.95 -14.38
C ALA A 106 4.32 15.26 -13.92
N PRO A 107 4.71 16.15 -14.86
CA PRO A 107 5.22 17.46 -14.50
C PRO A 107 4.23 18.24 -13.62
N ASP A 108 4.72 18.95 -12.61
CA ASP A 108 3.90 19.65 -11.61
C ASP A 108 2.87 20.61 -12.21
N ASN A 109 3.23 21.25 -13.32
CA ASN A 109 2.35 22.24 -13.99
C ASN A 109 1.11 21.60 -14.63
N VAL A 110 1.11 20.28 -14.90
CA VAL A 110 0.00 19.55 -15.53
C VAL A 110 -0.55 18.44 -14.65
N ARG A 111 0.14 18.08 -13.56
CA ARG A 111 -0.25 17.01 -12.64
C ARG A 111 -1.59 17.33 -11.97
N ASN A 112 -2.43 16.30 -11.83
CA ASN A 112 -3.77 16.39 -11.26
C ASN A 112 -4.65 17.42 -11.97
N LYS A 113 -4.56 17.46 -13.31
CA LYS A 113 -5.41 18.32 -14.14
C LYS A 113 -5.98 17.58 -15.34
N ILE A 114 -7.23 17.88 -15.63
CA ILE A 114 -7.87 17.60 -16.92
C ILE A 114 -7.86 18.90 -17.71
N ARG A 115 -7.36 18.87 -18.93
CA ARG A 115 -7.38 19.99 -19.86
C ARG A 115 -8.23 19.66 -21.09
N LEU A 116 -9.27 20.42 -21.31
CA LEU A 116 -10.21 20.29 -22.42
C LEU A 116 -9.95 21.40 -23.42
N VAL A 117 -9.81 21.05 -24.70
CA VAL A 117 -9.43 22.00 -25.77
C VAL A 117 -10.35 21.88 -26.95
N LYS A 118 -10.88 23.01 -27.41
CA LYS A 118 -11.58 23.16 -28.66
C LYS A 118 -11.08 24.41 -29.42
N SER A 119 -11.56 24.69 -30.63
CA SER A 119 -10.98 25.73 -31.49
C SER A 119 -10.97 27.13 -30.87
N GLY A 120 -11.99 27.48 -30.10
CA GLY A 120 -12.15 28.82 -29.53
C GLY A 120 -12.22 28.87 -28.03
N ALA A 121 -12.00 27.73 -27.31
CA ALA A 121 -12.04 27.69 -25.86
C ALA A 121 -11.15 26.57 -25.28
N GLU A 122 -10.63 26.82 -24.11
CA GLU A 122 -9.81 25.87 -23.34
C GLU A 122 -10.17 25.97 -21.87
N LEU A 123 -10.12 24.83 -21.14
CA LEU A 123 -10.34 24.76 -19.71
C LEU A 123 -9.33 23.81 -19.09
N GLU A 124 -8.64 24.24 -18.04
CA GLU A 124 -7.96 23.38 -17.08
C GLU A 124 -8.82 23.20 -15.84
N TYR A 125 -8.98 21.94 -15.41
CA TYR A 125 -9.79 21.58 -14.26
C TYR A 125 -8.98 20.70 -13.32
N PRO A 126 -8.86 21.04 -12.04
CA PRO A 126 -8.15 20.22 -11.06
C PRO A 126 -8.91 18.91 -10.82
N PHE A 127 -8.24 17.79 -11.03
CA PHE A 127 -8.81 16.47 -10.81
C PHE A 127 -7.69 15.46 -10.59
N GLU A 128 -7.73 14.78 -9.47
CA GLU A 128 -6.66 13.88 -9.06
C GLU A 128 -6.64 12.60 -9.89
N ILE A 129 -5.46 12.20 -10.34
CA ILE A 129 -5.24 10.94 -11.05
C ILE A 129 -4.33 10.05 -10.20
N ARG A 130 -4.76 8.81 -10.01
CA ARG A 130 -4.05 7.81 -9.21
C ARG A 130 -3.70 6.59 -10.07
N SER A 131 -2.61 5.93 -9.75
CA SER A 131 -2.29 4.59 -10.28
C SER A 131 -3.17 3.52 -9.61
N ALA A 132 -2.72 2.26 -9.60
CA ALA A 132 -3.39 1.20 -8.87
C ALA A 132 -3.51 1.53 -7.36
N ALA A 133 -4.47 0.93 -6.67
CA ALA A 133 -4.58 1.07 -5.22
C ALA A 133 -3.30 0.57 -4.54
N PRO A 134 -2.78 1.29 -3.54
CA PRO A 134 -1.61 0.83 -2.82
C PRO A 134 -1.92 -0.44 -2.02
N SER A 135 -0.93 -1.31 -1.89
CA SER A 135 -1.02 -2.51 -1.07
C SER A 135 0.24 -2.67 -0.22
N ILE A 136 0.10 -3.26 0.95
CA ILE A 136 1.21 -3.55 1.85
C ILE A 136 1.43 -5.05 1.87
N SER A 137 2.70 -5.46 1.73
CA SER A 137 3.11 -6.87 1.77
C SER A 137 3.76 -7.27 3.10
N ARG A 138 4.56 -6.37 3.71
CA ARG A 138 5.25 -6.64 4.97
C ARG A 138 5.73 -5.36 5.64
N ILE A 139 6.11 -5.47 6.92
CA ILE A 139 6.76 -4.44 7.72
C ILE A 139 8.15 -4.98 8.11
N SER A 140 9.19 -4.15 8.10
CA SER A 140 10.56 -4.56 8.44
C SER A 140 10.68 -5.04 9.88
N ASN A 141 10.03 -4.34 10.79
CA ASN A 141 9.96 -4.67 12.20
C ASN A 141 8.55 -4.41 12.73
N THR A 142 7.92 -5.44 13.26
CA THR A 142 6.57 -5.37 13.82
C THR A 142 6.53 -4.97 15.28
N LEU A 143 7.68 -4.95 15.97
CA LEU A 143 7.83 -4.59 17.39
C LEU A 143 8.96 -3.55 17.56
N PRO A 144 8.87 -2.39 16.89
CA PRO A 144 9.94 -1.42 16.91
C PRO A 144 10.07 -0.75 18.28
N GLN A 145 11.32 -0.46 18.66
CA GLN A 145 11.61 0.41 19.79
C GLN A 145 11.47 1.89 19.39
N ALA A 146 11.39 2.78 20.38
CA ALA A 146 11.39 4.20 20.14
C ALA A 146 12.67 4.64 19.39
N GLN A 147 12.51 5.53 18.41
CA GLN A 147 13.55 6.06 17.52
C GLN A 147 14.09 5.06 16.48
N GLU A 148 13.55 3.86 16.42
CA GLU A 148 13.91 2.90 15.40
C GLU A 148 13.26 3.25 14.04
N LYS A 149 13.98 2.99 12.94
CA LYS A 149 13.45 3.14 11.59
C LYS A 149 12.57 1.93 11.23
N VAL A 150 11.33 2.18 10.89
CA VAL A 150 10.38 1.17 10.41
C VAL A 150 10.18 1.37 8.93
N THR A 151 10.39 0.30 8.14
CA THR A 151 10.13 0.30 6.70
C THR A 151 8.94 -0.58 6.38
N VAL A 152 7.99 -0.05 5.65
CA VAL A 152 6.79 -0.75 5.18
C VAL A 152 6.93 -0.99 3.69
N TYR A 153 6.80 -2.24 3.26
CA TYR A 153 6.97 -2.68 1.89
C TYR A 153 5.64 -3.02 1.25
N GLY A 154 5.54 -2.75 -0.04
CA GLY A 154 4.31 -3.00 -0.78
C GLY A 154 4.39 -2.61 -2.24
N THR A 155 3.30 -2.12 -2.77
CA THR A 155 3.23 -1.56 -4.12
C THR A 155 2.36 -0.31 -4.12
N GLY A 156 2.69 0.65 -4.98
CA GLY A 156 1.93 1.89 -5.11
C GLY A 156 2.07 2.85 -3.92
N LEU A 157 3.12 2.71 -3.10
CA LEU A 157 3.39 3.50 -1.89
C LEU A 157 4.14 4.81 -2.17
N HIS A 158 3.95 5.37 -3.37
CA HIS A 158 4.59 6.62 -3.81
C HIS A 158 4.16 7.80 -2.94
N GLU A 159 5.12 8.67 -2.66
CA GLU A 159 4.88 9.96 -2.00
C GLU A 159 4.03 9.81 -0.72
N THR A 160 4.35 8.81 0.11
CA THR A 160 3.70 8.67 1.41
C THR A 160 3.98 9.93 2.24
N SER A 161 2.93 10.66 2.57
CA SER A 161 3.01 11.95 3.27
C SER A 161 2.52 11.89 4.71
N LYS A 162 1.76 10.85 5.06
CA LYS A 162 1.24 10.65 6.40
C LYS A 162 1.20 9.18 6.76
N VAL A 163 1.59 8.87 7.99
CA VAL A 163 1.46 7.55 8.61
C VAL A 163 0.71 7.73 9.92
N THR A 164 -0.35 6.93 10.11
CA THR A 164 -1.14 6.93 11.35
C THR A 164 -0.91 5.61 12.07
N LEU A 165 -0.43 5.68 13.29
CA LEU A 165 -0.18 4.52 14.17
C LEU A 165 -1.48 4.04 14.83
N PRO A 166 -1.48 2.83 15.45
CA PRO A 166 -2.68 2.24 16.03
C PRO A 166 -3.37 3.06 17.13
N ASP A 167 -2.64 3.93 17.83
CA ASP A 167 -3.18 4.84 18.85
C ASP A 167 -3.72 6.15 18.27
N GLY A 168 -3.66 6.33 16.95
CA GLY A 168 -4.05 7.55 16.27
C GLY A 168 -2.95 8.60 16.15
N THR A 169 -1.73 8.31 16.62
CA THR A 169 -0.58 9.20 16.43
C THR A 169 -0.28 9.35 14.94
N GLU A 170 -0.26 10.59 14.45
CA GLU A 170 0.06 10.92 13.07
C GLU A 170 1.52 11.35 12.92
N ILE A 171 2.21 10.74 11.97
CA ILE A 171 3.57 11.07 11.55
C ILE A 171 3.47 11.73 10.18
N THR A 172 3.94 12.97 10.06
CA THR A 172 3.90 13.76 8.82
C THR A 172 5.27 14.35 8.44
N ALA A 173 6.32 14.02 9.22
CA ALA A 173 7.67 14.48 8.99
C ALA A 173 8.64 13.30 8.97
N ASN A 174 9.75 13.45 8.23
CA ASN A 174 10.80 12.44 8.11
C ASN A 174 10.26 11.07 7.61
N ILE A 175 9.30 11.13 6.70
CA ILE A 175 8.87 9.97 5.92
C ILE A 175 9.69 9.96 4.64
N GLU A 176 10.32 8.82 4.35
CA GLU A 176 11.01 8.57 3.09
C GLU A 176 10.17 7.60 2.28
N SER A 177 9.96 7.89 1.00
CA SER A 177 9.26 7.00 0.06
C SER A 177 10.15 6.67 -1.11
N ASP A 178 10.05 5.45 -1.56
CA ASP A 178 10.70 4.96 -2.76
C ASP A 178 10.08 5.56 -4.03
N GLU A 179 10.91 5.87 -5.03
CA GLU A 179 10.46 6.44 -6.31
C GLU A 179 9.58 5.46 -7.09
N ASP A 180 9.83 4.17 -6.99
CA ASP A 180 9.03 3.11 -7.63
C ASP A 180 7.81 2.70 -6.79
N GLY A 181 7.66 3.25 -5.59
CA GLY A 181 6.54 3.01 -4.68
C GLY A 181 6.55 1.61 -4.06
N GLU A 182 7.71 1.00 -3.91
CA GLU A 182 7.86 -0.33 -3.32
C GLU A 182 7.94 -0.30 -1.79
N TRP A 183 8.32 0.85 -1.21
CA TRP A 183 8.39 1.03 0.23
C TRP A 183 8.24 2.49 0.66
N TYR A 184 7.93 2.67 1.93
CA TYR A 184 8.16 3.91 2.68
C TYR A 184 8.72 3.59 4.05
N SER A 185 9.36 4.55 4.69
CA SER A 185 9.89 4.41 6.04
C SER A 185 9.59 5.61 6.91
N PHE A 186 9.53 5.37 8.21
CA PHE A 186 9.36 6.41 9.24
C PHE A 186 10.13 6.04 10.50
N THR A 187 10.33 6.99 11.40
CA THR A 187 10.93 6.75 12.72
C THR A 187 9.84 6.52 13.76
N MET A 188 9.95 5.44 14.54
CA MET A 188 9.00 5.11 15.59
C MET A 188 9.02 6.15 16.71
N PRO A 189 7.90 6.81 17.03
CA PRO A 189 7.82 7.74 18.14
C PRO A 189 7.98 7.02 19.49
N SER A 190 8.36 7.78 20.52
CA SER A 190 8.38 7.26 21.90
C SER A 190 6.97 7.19 22.49
N GLY A 191 6.75 6.23 23.38
CA GLY A 191 5.51 6.12 24.16
C GLY A 191 4.35 5.43 23.47
N ILE A 192 4.54 4.91 22.26
CA ILE A 192 3.50 4.12 21.55
C ILE A 192 3.42 2.73 22.18
N THR A 193 2.27 2.40 22.73
CA THR A 193 1.99 1.09 23.36
C THR A 193 0.83 0.34 22.69
N ALA A 194 0.02 1.03 21.90
CA ALA A 194 -1.10 0.40 21.20
C ALA A 194 -0.62 -0.49 20.06
N SER A 195 -1.28 -1.62 19.91
CA SER A 195 -1.11 -2.54 18.78
C SER A 195 -2.25 -2.41 17.78
N GLY A 196 -2.01 -2.79 16.53
CA GLY A 196 -3.04 -2.76 15.50
C GLY A 196 -2.48 -2.53 14.10
N SER A 197 -3.28 -1.92 13.25
CA SER A 197 -2.89 -1.59 11.87
C SER A 197 -2.22 -0.22 11.79
N ILE A 198 -1.24 -0.10 10.92
CA ILE A 198 -0.73 1.18 10.44
C ILE A 198 -1.55 1.59 9.23
N THR A 199 -1.94 2.85 9.16
CA THR A 199 -2.54 3.46 7.97
C THR A 199 -1.56 4.46 7.37
N SER A 200 -1.36 4.42 6.05
CA SER A 200 -0.55 5.41 5.34
C SER A 200 -1.34 6.08 4.22
N GLU A 201 -1.03 7.34 3.97
CA GLU A 201 -1.63 8.14 2.89
C GLU A 201 -0.52 8.63 1.96
N GLY A 202 -0.68 8.41 0.68
CA GLY A 202 0.26 8.80 -0.37
C GLY A 202 -0.43 9.13 -1.68
N ALA A 203 0.34 9.33 -2.74
CA ALA A 203 -0.18 9.74 -4.06
C ALA A 203 -1.26 8.81 -4.63
N ASN A 204 -1.25 7.54 -4.28
CA ASN A 204 -2.23 6.57 -4.79
C ASN A 204 -3.38 6.29 -3.80
N GLY A 205 -3.45 7.03 -2.70
CA GLY A 205 -4.48 6.91 -1.67
C GLY A 205 -3.99 6.20 -0.41
N ILE A 206 -4.91 5.53 0.27
CA ILE A 206 -4.68 4.94 1.59
C ILE A 206 -4.28 3.48 1.45
N ALA A 207 -3.23 3.07 2.20
CA ALA A 207 -2.87 1.68 2.45
C ALA A 207 -2.98 1.37 3.95
N ILE A 208 -3.36 0.13 4.28
CA ILE A 208 -3.55 -0.33 5.65
C ILE A 208 -2.84 -1.66 5.82
N THR A 209 -2.06 -1.79 6.90
CA THR A 209 -1.43 -3.06 7.27
C THR A 209 -2.44 -4.00 7.93
N PRO A 210 -2.16 -5.32 7.97
CA PRO A 210 -2.80 -6.19 8.94
C PRO A 210 -2.57 -5.71 10.39
N ALA A 211 -3.42 -6.12 11.32
CA ALA A 211 -3.48 -5.60 12.70
C ALA A 211 -2.46 -6.26 13.65
N TYR A 212 -1.22 -6.46 13.21
CA TYR A 212 -0.18 -7.10 14.02
C TYR A 212 0.99 -6.18 14.41
N PHE A 213 0.96 -4.89 13.99
CA PHE A 213 2.00 -3.96 14.35
C PHE A 213 1.94 -3.64 15.86
N ASN A 214 3.10 -3.63 16.49
CA ASN A 214 3.30 -3.42 17.92
C ASN A 214 2.52 -4.41 18.82
N ASP A 215 2.23 -5.61 18.30
CA ASP A 215 1.53 -6.66 19.03
C ASP A 215 2.54 -7.68 19.56
N SER A 216 2.77 -7.64 20.87
CA SER A 216 3.64 -8.59 21.58
C SER A 216 2.89 -9.81 22.14
N SER A 217 1.59 -9.94 21.89
CA SER A 217 0.75 -10.99 22.48
C SER A 217 1.17 -12.40 22.06
N CYS A 218 1.72 -12.56 20.86
CA CYS A 218 2.21 -13.83 20.32
C CYS A 218 3.74 -13.94 20.31
N MET A 219 4.44 -13.09 21.06
CA MET A 219 5.90 -13.12 21.13
C MET A 219 6.39 -14.38 21.81
N ILE A 220 7.27 -15.14 21.14
CA ILE A 220 7.84 -16.38 21.67
C ILE A 220 9.13 -16.07 22.43
N LEU A 221 10.00 -15.21 21.87
CA LEU A 221 11.31 -14.92 22.44
C LEU A 221 11.86 -13.59 21.92
N ASN A 222 12.32 -12.72 22.81
CA ASN A 222 12.94 -11.44 22.43
C ASN A 222 14.32 -11.20 23.03
N PHE A 223 14.84 -12.11 23.85
CA PHE A 223 16.12 -12.00 24.55
C PHE A 223 16.24 -10.84 25.56
N ASP A 224 15.24 -9.97 25.67
CA ASP A 224 15.21 -8.80 26.57
C ASP A 224 14.40 -9.05 27.87
N GLY A 225 13.75 -10.20 27.97
CA GLY A 225 12.89 -10.52 29.10
C GLY A 225 11.57 -9.74 29.12
N LYS A 226 11.10 -9.28 27.99
CA LYS A 226 9.81 -8.56 27.83
C LYS A 226 8.73 -9.49 27.30
N GLY A 227 7.50 -9.30 27.78
CA GLY A 227 6.34 -10.05 27.31
C GLY A 227 6.31 -11.51 27.81
N ALA A 228 5.53 -12.35 27.14
CA ALA A 228 5.46 -13.79 27.41
C ALA A 228 6.68 -14.49 26.78
N GLN A 229 7.79 -14.45 27.50
CA GLN A 229 9.07 -14.97 27.02
C GLN A 229 9.33 -16.35 27.61
N GLY A 230 9.76 -17.27 26.75
CA GLY A 230 10.34 -18.51 27.20
C GLY A 230 11.75 -18.36 27.74
N SER A 231 12.21 -19.35 28.46
CA SER A 231 13.65 -19.53 28.74
C SER A 231 14.34 -19.83 27.39
N TRP A 232 15.47 -19.22 27.19
CA TRP A 232 16.30 -19.41 26.02
C TRP A 232 17.54 -20.24 26.29
N SER A 233 17.67 -20.80 27.52
CA SER A 233 18.81 -21.60 27.89
C SER A 233 18.39 -22.88 28.53
N TRP A 234 19.19 -23.91 28.34
CA TRP A 234 19.04 -25.20 28.99
C TRP A 234 20.36 -25.65 29.62
N SER A 235 20.41 -25.58 30.93
CA SER A 235 21.66 -25.56 31.70
C SER A 235 22.45 -26.87 31.82
N GLU A 236 21.83 -27.99 31.57
CA GLU A 236 22.49 -29.26 31.94
C GLU A 236 23.15 -30.00 30.78
N THR A 237 22.95 -29.57 29.56
CA THR A 237 23.36 -30.33 28.38
C THR A 237 24.46 -29.70 27.53
N GLY A 238 24.92 -28.50 27.86
CA GLY A 238 25.87 -27.76 27.06
C GLY A 238 25.29 -27.23 25.70
N SER A 239 24.03 -27.48 25.43
CA SER A 239 23.31 -26.94 24.27
C SER A 239 22.72 -25.58 24.56
N MET A 240 23.53 -24.67 25.09
CA MET A 240 23.02 -23.48 25.71
C MET A 240 23.58 -22.24 25.09
N ILE A 241 22.77 -21.21 25.21
CA ILE A 241 23.28 -19.85 25.19
C ILE A 241 23.44 -19.36 26.64
N SER A 242 24.46 -18.57 26.89
CA SER A 242 24.69 -17.87 28.13
C SER A 242 24.36 -16.37 27.97
N ALA A 243 24.38 -15.65 29.12
CA ALA A 243 24.25 -14.20 29.06
C ALA A 243 25.34 -13.53 28.19
N ASP A 244 26.53 -14.18 28.10
CA ASP A 244 27.65 -13.69 27.26
C ASP A 244 27.40 -13.86 25.76
N ASP A 245 26.46 -14.70 25.40
CA ASP A 245 26.02 -14.88 24.00
C ASP A 245 24.99 -13.83 23.55
N LEU A 246 24.46 -13.06 24.51
CA LEU A 246 23.52 -11.99 24.25
C LEU A 246 24.27 -10.67 24.11
N VAL A 247 24.29 -10.14 22.92
CA VAL A 247 24.88 -8.83 22.59
C VAL A 247 23.80 -7.82 22.30
N ASN A 248 24.12 -6.53 22.36
CA ASN A 248 23.22 -5.53 21.83
C ASN A 248 23.11 -5.70 20.31
N ASP A 249 21.95 -5.41 19.75
CA ASP A 249 21.77 -5.43 18.31
C ASP A 249 22.85 -4.56 17.63
N PRO A 250 23.64 -5.14 16.71
CA PRO A 250 24.77 -4.40 16.12
C PRO A 250 24.36 -3.29 15.18
N ASP A 251 23.15 -3.35 14.62
CA ASP A 251 22.64 -2.33 13.70
C ASP A 251 21.97 -1.18 14.47
N ASP A 252 21.31 -1.50 15.58
CA ASP A 252 20.67 -0.51 16.43
C ASP A 252 20.60 -0.99 17.88
N SER A 253 21.43 -0.41 18.75
CA SER A 253 21.43 -0.74 20.16
C SER A 253 20.10 -0.44 20.88
N GLY A 254 19.23 0.37 20.30
CA GLY A 254 17.88 0.65 20.80
C GLY A 254 16.92 -0.55 20.64
N ARG A 255 17.23 -1.49 19.78
CA ARG A 255 16.41 -2.71 19.56
C ARG A 255 16.56 -3.75 20.67
N GLY A 256 17.49 -3.57 21.59
CA GLY A 256 17.70 -4.47 22.70
C GLY A 256 18.77 -5.53 22.42
N LYS A 257 18.55 -6.72 22.95
CA LYS A 257 19.50 -7.84 22.86
C LYS A 257 19.15 -8.79 21.73
N CYS A 258 20.18 -9.35 21.12
CA CYS A 258 20.07 -10.46 20.18
C CYS A 258 21.02 -11.58 20.55
N LEU A 259 20.74 -12.79 20.06
CA LEU A 259 21.63 -13.93 20.20
C LEU A 259 22.72 -13.86 19.13
N GLN A 260 23.98 -13.80 19.55
CA GLN A 260 25.11 -13.87 18.65
C GLN A 260 25.53 -15.33 18.39
N ILE A 261 25.54 -15.73 17.14
CA ILE A 261 26.08 -17.02 16.72
C ILE A 261 27.58 -16.86 16.43
N VAL A 262 28.43 -17.60 17.14
CA VAL A 262 29.89 -17.60 16.98
C VAL A 262 30.29 -18.79 16.11
N PRO A 263 30.71 -18.63 14.86
CA PRO A 263 30.86 -19.73 13.90
C PRO A 263 31.85 -20.83 14.31
N ASP A 264 32.92 -20.46 14.97
CA ASP A 264 34.02 -21.39 15.29
C ASP A 264 33.86 -22.04 16.70
N ARG A 265 32.80 -21.69 17.41
CA ARG A 265 32.49 -22.25 18.69
C ARG A 265 31.61 -23.49 18.56
N LEU A 266 32.13 -24.65 18.86
CA LEU A 266 31.34 -25.87 18.92
C LEU A 266 30.84 -26.12 20.35
N LEU A 267 29.54 -26.36 20.46
CA LEU A 267 28.92 -26.78 21.70
C LEU A 267 29.37 -28.19 22.06
N THR A 268 29.72 -28.42 23.35
CA THR A 268 30.10 -29.71 23.89
C THR A 268 29.25 -30.00 25.12
N GLY A 269 28.84 -31.22 25.32
CA GLY A 269 28.04 -31.60 26.47
C GLY A 269 27.12 -32.77 26.20
N ASN A 270 26.34 -33.17 27.20
CA ASN A 270 25.51 -34.36 27.13
C ASN A 270 24.41 -34.31 26.06
N GLY A 271 23.98 -33.14 25.70
CA GLY A 271 22.94 -32.94 24.66
C GLY A 271 23.48 -32.90 23.24
N VAL A 272 24.77 -32.83 23.02
CA VAL A 272 25.37 -32.75 21.70
C VAL A 272 25.79 -34.15 21.25
N ALA A 273 25.04 -34.70 20.32
CA ALA A 273 25.35 -36.02 19.75
C ALA A 273 26.63 -35.96 18.92
N ALA A 274 27.44 -37.00 19.02
CA ALA A 274 28.63 -37.16 18.19
C ALA A 274 28.28 -37.14 16.70
N GLY A 275 28.99 -36.36 15.91
CA GLY A 275 28.72 -36.21 14.48
C GLY A 275 27.61 -35.22 14.12
N LYS A 276 27.06 -34.53 15.11
CA LYS A 276 26.06 -33.45 14.89
C LYS A 276 26.52 -32.16 15.58
N PRO A 277 27.63 -31.56 15.09
CA PRO A 277 28.17 -30.37 15.73
C PRO A 277 27.22 -29.20 15.63
N ARG A 278 27.11 -28.43 16.71
CA ARG A 278 26.31 -27.20 16.80
C ARG A 278 27.19 -26.08 17.32
N VAL A 279 26.97 -24.88 16.84
CA VAL A 279 27.65 -23.68 17.33
C VAL A 279 26.80 -22.90 18.33
N THR A 280 25.49 -23.04 18.23
CA THR A 280 24.56 -22.51 19.23
C THR A 280 23.24 -23.28 19.18
N GLU A 281 22.51 -23.26 20.27
CA GLU A 281 21.17 -23.84 20.38
C GLU A 281 20.36 -23.02 21.39
N CYS A 282 19.19 -22.58 20.96
CA CYS A 282 18.28 -21.80 21.76
C CYS A 282 16.93 -22.51 21.83
N TRP A 283 16.40 -22.65 23.02
CA TRP A 283 15.12 -23.29 23.26
C TRP A 283 14.18 -22.32 23.96
N THR A 284 12.95 -22.25 23.49
CA THR A 284 11.90 -21.63 24.28
C THR A 284 11.39 -22.62 25.30
N VAL A 285 11.01 -22.14 26.46
CA VAL A 285 10.47 -22.99 27.52
C VAL A 285 9.08 -23.48 27.20
N GLY A 286 8.70 -24.57 27.76
CA GLY A 286 7.56 -25.41 27.44
C GLY A 286 7.98 -26.78 26.93
N ALA A 287 9.29 -26.97 26.69
CA ALA A 287 9.87 -28.28 26.33
C ALA A 287 10.28 -29.13 27.54
N GLY A 288 10.04 -28.71 28.76
CA GLY A 288 10.45 -29.39 29.96
C GLY A 288 9.71 -28.93 31.21
N GLU A 289 10.25 -29.25 32.35
CA GLU A 289 9.59 -29.11 33.65
C GLU A 289 9.44 -27.67 34.16
N ASP A 290 10.12 -26.71 33.55
CA ASP A 290 10.02 -25.28 33.87
C ASP A 290 9.26 -24.50 32.80
N GLU A 291 7.96 -24.45 32.93
CA GLU A 291 7.10 -23.65 32.06
C GLU A 291 7.25 -22.16 32.34
N THR A 292 7.96 -21.43 31.51
CA THR A 292 8.03 -19.98 31.58
C THR A 292 7.28 -19.28 30.41
N VAL A 293 6.88 -20.03 29.40
CA VAL A 293 5.98 -19.52 28.35
C VAL A 293 4.55 -19.87 28.70
N ASP A 294 3.69 -18.89 28.82
CA ASP A 294 2.26 -19.13 28.91
C ASP A 294 1.68 -19.45 27.53
N TRP A 295 1.78 -20.70 27.13
CA TRP A 295 1.20 -21.18 25.88
C TRP A 295 -0.31 -20.99 25.82
N THR A 296 -0.98 -20.98 26.98
CA THR A 296 -2.43 -20.70 27.06
C THR A 296 -2.73 -19.29 26.58
N TYR A 297 -1.88 -18.34 26.95
CA TYR A 297 -1.99 -16.98 26.47
C TYR A 297 -1.83 -16.89 24.94
N MET A 298 -0.81 -17.53 24.38
CA MET A 298 -0.61 -17.58 22.93
C MET A 298 -1.78 -18.24 22.20
N TYR A 299 -2.30 -19.35 22.73
CA TYR A 299 -3.46 -20.03 22.14
C TYR A 299 -4.74 -19.17 22.19
N SER A 300 -4.86 -18.26 23.14
CA SER A 300 -6.00 -17.34 23.16
C SER A 300 -5.99 -16.36 22.00
N HIS A 301 -4.80 -16.03 21.47
CA HIS A 301 -4.60 -15.13 20.34
C HIS A 301 -4.57 -15.86 18.98
N ILE A 302 -4.24 -17.15 19.01
CA ILE A 302 -4.25 -18.02 17.82
C ILE A 302 -5.25 -19.15 18.08
N PRO A 303 -6.55 -18.94 17.83
CA PRO A 303 -7.57 -19.97 18.00
C PRO A 303 -7.23 -21.26 17.26
N ALA A 304 -7.54 -22.41 17.84
CA ALA A 304 -7.30 -23.71 17.20
C ALA A 304 -7.96 -23.91 15.83
N THR A 305 -8.92 -23.06 15.50
CA THR A 305 -9.61 -23.02 14.20
C THR A 305 -8.89 -22.15 13.16
N THR A 306 -7.83 -21.46 13.53
CA THR A 306 -7.03 -20.63 12.60
C THR A 306 -6.37 -21.55 11.58
N ALA A 307 -6.53 -21.26 10.31
CA ALA A 307 -5.88 -22.02 9.26
C ALA A 307 -4.35 -21.80 9.31
N LEU A 308 -3.56 -22.83 9.05
CA LEU A 308 -2.10 -22.71 9.03
C LEU A 308 -1.60 -21.66 8.01
N THR A 309 -2.36 -21.43 6.95
CA THR A 309 -2.08 -20.39 5.95
C THR A 309 -2.20 -18.98 6.49
N ASP A 310 -2.89 -18.81 7.60
CA ASP A 310 -3.15 -17.52 8.24
C ASP A 310 -2.21 -17.26 9.42
N VAL A 311 -1.26 -18.17 9.66
CA VAL A 311 -0.25 -18.07 10.74
C VAL A 311 1.12 -17.89 10.10
N ALA A 312 1.86 -16.87 10.53
CA ALA A 312 3.24 -16.65 10.14
C ALA A 312 4.17 -16.76 11.35
N PHE A 313 5.28 -17.47 11.19
CA PHE A 313 6.39 -17.42 12.13
C PHE A 313 7.38 -16.37 11.64
N GLN A 314 7.68 -15.38 12.47
CA GLN A 314 8.59 -14.29 12.15
C GLN A 314 9.79 -14.29 13.11
N PHE A 315 10.94 -13.96 12.60
CA PHE A 315 12.16 -13.71 13.37
C PHE A 315 13.06 -12.76 12.57
N ASP A 316 13.86 -12.00 13.27
CA ASP A 316 14.88 -11.15 12.65
C ASP A 316 16.23 -11.87 12.68
N ILE A 317 16.99 -11.74 11.62
CA ILE A 317 18.35 -12.25 11.49
C ILE A 317 19.24 -11.18 10.88
N ASN A 318 20.36 -10.88 11.57
CA ASN A 318 21.43 -10.06 11.04
C ASN A 318 22.55 -10.97 10.54
N VAL A 319 22.96 -10.82 9.30
CA VAL A 319 24.07 -11.54 8.67
C VAL A 319 25.04 -10.50 8.11
N PRO A 320 25.97 -9.98 8.95
CA PRO A 320 26.84 -8.86 8.56
C PRO A 320 27.81 -9.20 7.43
N ASP A 321 28.18 -10.47 7.31
CA ASP A 321 29.08 -10.99 6.28
C ASP A 321 28.38 -12.07 5.45
N ALA A 322 28.83 -12.26 4.20
CA ALA A 322 28.27 -13.27 3.33
C ALA A 322 28.36 -14.67 3.98
N TRP A 323 27.26 -15.39 4.04
CA TRP A 323 27.21 -16.76 4.54
C TRP A 323 27.88 -17.70 3.55
N ILE A 324 29.14 -18.04 3.82
CA ILE A 324 29.96 -18.87 2.93
C ILE A 324 30.15 -20.31 3.46
N GLY A 325 29.62 -20.61 4.66
CA GLY A 325 29.76 -21.90 5.31
C GLY A 325 28.76 -22.95 4.82
N THR A 326 29.00 -24.20 5.25
CA THR A 326 28.08 -25.33 5.02
C THR A 326 27.04 -25.45 6.11
N GLY A 327 27.06 -24.58 7.10
CA GLY A 327 26.11 -24.57 8.21
C GLY A 327 24.72 -24.13 7.79
N HIS A 328 23.73 -24.48 8.58
CA HIS A 328 22.35 -24.02 8.41
C HIS A 328 21.72 -23.65 9.74
N ILE A 329 20.76 -22.74 9.71
CA ILE A 329 19.88 -22.46 10.83
C ILE A 329 18.68 -23.37 10.69
N GLN A 330 18.38 -24.09 11.75
CA GLN A 330 17.19 -24.94 11.83
C GLN A 330 16.25 -24.37 12.89
N ILE A 331 15.03 -24.04 12.48
CA ILE A 331 13.95 -23.61 13.36
C ILE A 331 12.95 -24.74 13.43
N CYS A 332 12.62 -25.19 14.62
CA CYS A 332 11.71 -26.30 14.84
C CYS A 332 10.59 -25.88 15.79
N LEU A 333 9.36 -26.08 15.37
CA LEU A 333 8.16 -25.90 16.19
C LEU A 333 7.59 -27.28 16.51
N PHE A 334 7.40 -27.58 17.78
CA PHE A 334 6.91 -28.89 18.23
C PHE A 334 5.72 -28.67 19.17
N ASN A 335 4.73 -29.52 19.07
CA ASN A 335 3.65 -29.61 20.04
C ASN A 335 3.99 -30.55 21.22
N ASN A 336 4.98 -31.42 21.04
CA ASN A 336 5.48 -32.31 22.07
C ASN A 336 6.96 -32.60 21.77
N PHE A 337 7.83 -32.14 22.65
CA PHE A 337 9.26 -32.28 22.47
C PHE A 337 9.75 -33.61 22.99
N ASN A 338 10.40 -34.38 22.15
CA ASN A 338 11.15 -35.56 22.53
C ASN A 338 12.58 -35.45 21.99
N TYR A 339 13.52 -35.22 22.89
CA TYR A 339 14.92 -35.02 22.55
C TYR A 339 15.53 -36.16 21.73
N GLY A 340 15.11 -37.39 21.96
CA GLY A 340 15.55 -38.58 21.22
C GLY A 340 15.08 -38.63 19.76
N GLY A 341 14.13 -37.82 19.40
CA GLY A 341 13.54 -37.78 18.04
C GLY A 341 14.16 -36.76 17.09
N ILE A 342 14.94 -35.82 17.61
CA ILE A 342 15.56 -34.79 16.77
C ILE A 342 16.79 -35.39 16.07
N GLY A 343 16.66 -35.66 14.80
CA GLY A 343 17.80 -36.06 14.01
C GLY A 343 18.07 -37.54 13.90
N SER A 344 17.07 -38.35 14.03
CA SER A 344 17.10 -39.73 13.56
C SER A 344 16.77 -39.79 12.06
#